data_eb1557c82c32c9357dc1468ee2f24d7c
#
_entry.id   eb1557c82c32c9357dc1468ee2f24d7c
#
_cell.length_a   1.000
_cell.length_b   1.000
_cell.length_c   1.000
_cell.angle_alpha   90.00
_cell.angle_beta   90.00
_cell.angle_gamma   90.00
#
_symmetry.space_group_name_H-M   'P 1'
#
loop_
_entity.id
_entity.type
_entity.pdbx_description
1 polymer ?
#
loop_
_entity_poly.entity_id
_entity_poly.type
_entity_poly.pdbx_seq_one_letter_code
_entity_poly.pdbx_strand_id
1 'polypeptide(L)'
;MNSTQKSEKGQALVEFAMVALLLFTLVLGIIEFGRALWTWNTIAQATRAGARYGAVAIPTSDDGEVIKVVVYNDPNANSSSKPVVPGLTETNVRVRYLTNNGSLAANKTTADLIEISVVNFQFNFLVPLLGPQIALPSFRTSLPLEGMGAL
;
A
#
# COMPACT_ATOMS: atom_id res chain seq x y z
N MET A 1 32.41 18.45 51.72
CA MET A 1 30.94 18.51 51.44
C MET A 1 30.60 18.61 49.96
N ASN A 2 31.18 17.82 49.04
CA ASN A 2 30.89 17.93 47.60
C ASN A 2 30.56 16.61 46.86
N SER A 3 30.45 15.49 47.57
CA SER A 3 30.17 14.18 46.91
C SER A 3 28.69 13.91 46.68
N THR A 4 27.82 14.39 47.53
CA THR A 4 26.36 14.24 47.42
C THR A 4 25.77 15.00 46.22
N GLN A 5 26.18 16.23 45.94
CA GLN A 5 25.70 17.02 44.80
C GLN A 5 26.08 16.44 43.44
N LYS A 6 27.21 15.71 43.33
CA LYS A 6 27.57 15.02 42.07
C LYS A 6 26.69 13.81 41.81
N SER A 7 26.27 13.10 42.84
CA SER A 7 25.37 11.96 42.73
C SER A 7 23.95 12.36 42.28
N GLU A 8 23.41 13.44 42.83
CA GLU A 8 22.09 13.99 42.48
C GLU A 8 22.01 14.43 41.00
N LYS A 9 23.07 15.10 40.50
CA LYS A 9 23.14 15.49 39.07
C LYS A 9 23.20 14.31 38.14
N GLY A 10 23.89 13.22 38.52
CA GLY A 10 23.94 11.98 37.75
C GLY A 10 22.59 11.28 37.69
N GLN A 11 21.87 11.25 38.80
CA GLN A 11 20.53 10.66 38.89
C GLN A 11 19.52 11.43 38.03
N ALA A 12 19.51 12.76 38.08
CA ALA A 12 18.64 13.59 37.24
C ALA A 12 18.91 13.42 35.74
N LEU A 13 20.16 13.20 35.32
CA LEU A 13 20.50 12.91 33.92
C LEU A 13 19.97 11.57 33.46
N VAL A 14 20.03 10.55 34.31
CA VAL A 14 19.49 9.22 34.00
C VAL A 14 17.97 9.26 33.88
N GLU A 15 17.30 9.97 34.80
CA GLU A 15 15.85 10.15 34.77
C GLU A 15 15.41 10.89 33.49
N PHE A 16 16.11 11.99 33.16
CA PHE A 16 15.86 12.71 31.91
C PHE A 16 16.07 11.81 30.67
N ALA A 17 17.16 11.03 30.65
CA ALA A 17 17.43 10.13 29.55
C ALA A 17 16.33 9.06 29.35
N MET A 18 15.79 8.50 30.43
CA MET A 18 14.68 7.54 30.38
C MET A 18 13.40 8.20 29.85
N VAL A 19 13.05 9.39 30.34
CA VAL A 19 11.87 10.13 29.86
C VAL A 19 12.05 10.52 28.39
N ALA A 20 13.23 11.01 27.99
CA ALA A 20 13.53 11.36 26.61
C ALA A 20 13.44 10.13 25.68
N LEU A 21 13.97 8.98 26.08
CA LEU A 21 13.87 7.74 25.32
C LEU A 21 12.41 7.34 25.07
N LEU A 22 11.58 7.39 26.11
CA LEU A 22 10.16 7.08 26.02
C LEU A 22 9.44 8.06 25.08
N LEU A 23 9.72 9.35 25.23
CA LEU A 23 9.15 10.41 24.38
C LEU A 23 9.53 10.20 22.90
N PHE A 24 10.82 9.99 22.61
CA PHE A 24 11.26 9.77 21.22
C PHE A 24 10.70 8.48 20.65
N THR A 25 10.60 7.42 21.42
CA THR A 25 9.98 6.16 20.96
C THR A 25 8.52 6.39 20.57
N LEU A 26 7.77 7.14 21.35
CA LEU A 26 6.38 7.47 21.08
C LEU A 26 6.25 8.35 19.81
N VAL A 27 7.06 9.40 19.70
CA VAL A 27 7.04 10.30 18.52
C VAL A 27 7.38 9.53 17.25
N LEU A 28 8.44 8.71 17.26
CA LEU A 28 8.81 7.88 16.12
C LEU A 28 7.71 6.88 15.76
N GLY A 29 7.05 6.30 16.75
CA GLY A 29 5.91 5.41 16.54
C GLY A 29 4.74 6.10 15.83
N ILE A 30 4.42 7.35 16.23
CA ILE A 30 3.37 8.14 15.56
C ILE A 30 3.72 8.43 14.10
N ILE A 31 4.98 8.78 13.82
CA ILE A 31 5.45 9.05 12.46
C ILE A 31 5.33 7.79 11.59
N GLU A 32 5.77 6.63 12.10
CA GLU A 32 5.68 5.36 11.36
C GLU A 32 4.23 4.96 11.12
N PHE A 33 3.36 5.14 12.09
CA PHE A 33 1.94 4.88 11.92
C PHE A 33 1.30 5.78 10.86
N GLY A 34 1.63 7.07 10.87
CA GLY A 34 1.20 8.01 9.83
C GLY A 34 1.65 7.58 8.43
N ARG A 35 2.89 7.12 8.31
CA ARG A 35 3.45 6.60 7.06
C ARG A 35 2.74 5.31 6.60
N ALA A 36 2.43 4.42 7.52
CA ALA A 36 1.67 3.21 7.23
C ALA A 36 0.25 3.51 6.73
N LEU A 37 -0.46 4.44 7.37
CA LEU A 37 -1.78 4.88 6.94
C LEU A 37 -1.76 5.56 5.57
N TRP A 38 -0.77 6.40 5.31
CA TRP A 38 -0.59 7.01 3.99
C TRP A 38 -0.38 5.95 2.91
N THR A 39 0.51 4.99 3.15
CA THR A 39 0.75 3.85 2.26
C THR A 39 -0.53 3.07 1.99
N TRP A 40 -1.29 2.75 3.04
CA TRP A 40 -2.58 2.07 2.96
C TRP A 40 -3.55 2.81 2.05
N ASN A 41 -3.77 4.10 2.29
CA ASN A 41 -4.67 4.91 1.49
C ASN A 41 -4.23 5.04 0.04
N THR A 42 -2.92 5.16 -0.21
CA THR A 42 -2.35 5.26 -1.56
C THR A 42 -2.60 3.97 -2.35
N ILE A 43 -2.38 2.80 -1.75
CA ILE A 43 -2.65 1.51 -2.40
C ILE A 43 -4.16 1.36 -2.68
N ALA A 44 -5.02 1.76 -1.75
CA ALA A 44 -6.47 1.71 -1.95
C ALA A 44 -6.94 2.64 -3.11
N GLN A 45 -6.31 3.80 -3.27
CA GLN A 45 -6.58 4.70 -4.41
C GLN A 45 -6.04 4.12 -5.72
N ALA A 46 -4.85 3.54 -5.70
CA ALA A 46 -4.22 2.92 -6.86
C ALA A 46 -5.05 1.74 -7.40
N THR A 47 -5.58 0.88 -6.52
CA THR A 47 -6.48 -0.21 -6.95
C THR A 47 -7.77 0.29 -7.59
N ARG A 48 -8.34 1.40 -7.07
CA ARG A 48 -9.52 2.03 -7.69
C ARG A 48 -9.19 2.64 -9.05
N ALA A 49 -8.03 3.30 -9.18
CA ALA A 49 -7.59 3.87 -10.46
C ALA A 49 -7.40 2.76 -11.50
N GLY A 50 -6.72 1.68 -11.14
CA GLY A 50 -6.56 0.52 -12.02
C GLY A 50 -7.88 -0.14 -12.41
N ALA A 51 -8.82 -0.28 -11.46
CA ALA A 51 -10.14 -0.84 -11.75
C ALA A 51 -10.94 0.03 -12.71
N ARG A 52 -10.91 1.37 -12.55
CA ARG A 52 -11.54 2.30 -13.51
C ARG A 52 -10.91 2.22 -14.88
N TYR A 53 -9.58 2.21 -14.95
CA TYR A 53 -8.88 2.08 -16.22
C TYR A 53 -9.25 0.76 -16.91
N GLY A 54 -9.17 -0.35 -16.18
CA GLY A 54 -9.55 -1.66 -16.72
C GLY A 54 -11.01 -1.77 -17.13
N ALA A 55 -11.94 -1.12 -16.42
CA ALA A 55 -13.36 -1.14 -16.75
C ALA A 55 -13.68 -0.39 -18.07
N VAL A 56 -12.95 0.68 -18.37
CA VAL A 56 -13.18 1.52 -19.58
C VAL A 56 -12.34 1.04 -20.76
N ALA A 57 -11.10 0.63 -20.53
CA ALA A 57 -10.14 0.27 -21.57
C ALA A 57 -10.29 -1.14 -22.14
N ILE A 58 -11.19 -1.97 -21.57
CA ILE A 58 -11.52 -3.31 -22.07
C ILE A 58 -12.43 -3.16 -23.32
N PRO A 59 -12.22 -3.94 -24.41
CA PRO A 59 -11.44 -5.19 -24.50
C PRO A 59 -10.02 -5.05 -25.06
N THR A 60 -9.52 -3.87 -25.30
CA THR A 60 -8.28 -3.62 -26.04
C THR A 60 -7.02 -3.56 -25.19
N SER A 61 -7.16 -3.29 -23.89
CA SER A 61 -6.00 -3.20 -22.99
C SER A 61 -5.48 -4.58 -22.57
N ASP A 62 -4.17 -4.71 -22.58
CA ASP A 62 -3.49 -5.82 -21.92
C ASP A 62 -3.60 -5.66 -20.39
N ASP A 63 -3.69 -6.76 -19.64
CA ASP A 63 -3.67 -6.75 -18.18
C ASP A 63 -2.41 -6.04 -17.65
N GLY A 64 -1.31 -6.08 -18.43
CA GLY A 64 -0.09 -5.35 -18.12
C GLY A 64 -0.27 -3.84 -18.01
N GLU A 65 -1.11 -3.22 -18.85
CA GLU A 65 -1.41 -1.78 -18.74
C GLU A 65 -2.19 -1.46 -17.46
N VAL A 66 -3.19 -2.28 -17.14
CA VAL A 66 -3.95 -2.15 -15.89
C VAL A 66 -3.04 -2.26 -14.67
N ILE A 67 -2.15 -3.25 -14.67
CA ILE A 67 -1.15 -3.45 -13.60
C ILE A 67 -0.24 -2.22 -13.48
N LYS A 68 0.24 -1.68 -14.60
CA LYS A 68 1.08 -0.47 -14.62
C LYS A 68 0.34 0.74 -14.06
N VAL A 69 -0.94 0.91 -14.37
CA VAL A 69 -1.74 1.99 -13.78
C VAL A 69 -1.82 1.84 -12.25
N VAL A 70 -1.97 0.62 -11.73
CA VAL A 70 -1.96 0.40 -10.27
C VAL A 70 -0.61 0.72 -9.65
N VAL A 71 0.49 0.29 -10.28
CA VAL A 71 1.83 0.41 -9.67
C VAL A 71 2.42 1.80 -9.88
N TYR A 72 2.23 2.39 -11.05
CA TYR A 72 2.93 3.61 -11.48
C TYR A 72 1.99 4.79 -11.74
N ASN A 73 0.67 4.57 -11.73
CA ASN A 73 -0.36 5.53 -12.16
C ASN A 73 -0.18 5.99 -13.62
N ASP A 74 0.42 5.13 -14.45
CA ASP A 74 0.70 5.39 -15.87
C ASP A 74 0.63 4.06 -16.66
N PRO A 75 -0.27 3.93 -17.67
CA PRO A 75 -0.37 2.72 -18.49
C PRO A 75 0.88 2.46 -19.34
N ASN A 76 1.64 3.52 -19.66
CA ASN A 76 2.85 3.47 -20.49
C ASN A 76 4.13 3.37 -19.66
N ALA A 77 4.02 3.08 -18.36
CA ALA A 77 5.16 2.98 -17.46
C ALA A 77 6.22 2.02 -17.99
N ASN A 78 7.48 2.35 -17.73
CA ASN A 78 8.66 1.59 -18.12
C ASN A 78 9.56 1.33 -16.91
N SER A 79 10.71 0.68 -17.14
CA SER A 79 11.66 0.29 -16.09
C SER A 79 12.23 1.47 -15.28
N SER A 80 12.11 2.70 -15.77
CA SER A 80 12.54 3.93 -15.06
C SER A 80 11.42 4.59 -14.25
N SER A 81 10.18 4.12 -14.39
CA SER A 81 9.02 4.65 -13.69
C SER A 81 9.09 4.31 -12.20
N LYS A 82 8.70 5.28 -11.36
CA LYS A 82 8.67 5.08 -9.91
C LYS A 82 7.30 4.60 -9.46
N PRO A 83 7.23 3.57 -8.62
CA PRO A 83 5.95 3.12 -8.08
C PRO A 83 5.33 4.18 -7.17
N VAL A 84 4.00 4.21 -7.12
CA VAL A 84 3.21 5.15 -6.27
C VAL A 84 3.49 4.96 -4.78
N VAL A 85 3.91 3.75 -4.42
CA VAL A 85 4.34 3.39 -3.06
C VAL A 85 5.67 2.64 -3.16
N PRO A 86 6.69 3.01 -2.37
CA PRO A 86 7.95 2.28 -2.31
C PRO A 86 7.72 0.80 -1.96
N GLY A 87 8.30 -0.11 -2.74
CA GLY A 87 8.17 -1.55 -2.54
C GLY A 87 6.95 -2.20 -3.21
N LEU A 88 6.04 -1.42 -3.80
CA LEU A 88 4.97 -1.96 -4.64
C LEU A 88 5.53 -2.36 -6.01
N THR A 89 5.24 -3.58 -6.42
CA THR A 89 5.69 -4.16 -7.69
C THR A 89 4.51 -4.74 -8.47
N GLU A 90 4.70 -4.96 -9.75
CA GLU A 90 3.69 -5.56 -10.61
C GLU A 90 3.26 -6.96 -10.14
N THR A 91 4.17 -7.70 -9.50
CA THR A 91 3.89 -9.03 -8.95
C THR A 91 2.94 -9.02 -7.75
N ASN A 92 2.76 -7.86 -7.10
CA ASN A 92 1.78 -7.70 -6.04
C ASN A 92 0.36 -7.50 -6.56
N VAL A 93 0.19 -7.13 -7.84
CA VAL A 93 -1.11 -6.82 -8.41
C VAL A 93 -1.72 -8.05 -9.08
N ARG A 94 -2.98 -8.29 -8.81
CA ARG A 94 -3.76 -9.33 -9.47
C ARG A 94 -5.01 -8.74 -10.10
N VAL A 95 -5.21 -9.03 -11.37
CA VAL A 95 -6.40 -8.67 -12.14
C VAL A 95 -7.25 -9.93 -12.29
N ARG A 96 -8.53 -9.83 -12.03
CA ARG A 96 -9.50 -10.92 -12.19
C ARG A 96 -10.75 -10.40 -12.90
N TYR A 97 -11.31 -11.25 -13.73
CA TYR A 97 -12.56 -10.99 -14.43
C TYR A 97 -13.62 -11.92 -13.84
N LEU A 98 -14.72 -11.34 -13.39
CA LEU A 98 -15.77 -12.05 -12.68
C LEU A 98 -17.10 -11.88 -13.39
N THR A 99 -17.97 -12.87 -13.23
CA THR A 99 -19.38 -12.81 -13.60
C THR A 99 -20.21 -12.19 -12.47
N ASN A 100 -21.45 -11.78 -12.74
CA ASN A 100 -22.35 -11.17 -11.73
C ASN A 100 -22.57 -12.05 -10.49
N ASN A 101 -22.40 -13.34 -10.59
CA ASN A 101 -22.50 -14.26 -9.44
C ASN A 101 -21.17 -14.40 -8.67
N GLY A 102 -20.12 -13.65 -9.05
CA GLY A 102 -18.82 -13.65 -8.39
C GLY A 102 -17.89 -14.82 -8.79
N SER A 103 -18.27 -15.64 -9.76
CA SER A 103 -17.41 -16.69 -10.32
C SER A 103 -16.40 -16.10 -11.30
N LEU A 104 -15.27 -16.79 -11.52
CA LEU A 104 -14.31 -16.38 -12.54
C LEU A 104 -14.95 -16.48 -13.92
N ALA A 105 -14.87 -15.42 -14.71
CA ALA A 105 -15.31 -15.42 -16.09
C ALA A 105 -14.32 -16.22 -16.95
N ALA A 106 -14.84 -16.87 -18.00
CA ALA A 106 -14.02 -17.65 -18.92
C ALA A 106 -13.04 -16.77 -19.72
N ASN A 107 -13.44 -15.52 -20.01
CA ASN A 107 -12.64 -14.53 -20.70
C ASN A 107 -13.13 -13.11 -20.36
N LYS A 108 -12.39 -12.09 -20.81
CA LYS A 108 -12.72 -10.67 -20.57
C LYS A 108 -14.09 -10.27 -21.15
N THR A 109 -14.45 -10.82 -22.31
CA THR A 109 -15.69 -10.45 -23.02
C THR A 109 -16.94 -11.03 -22.38
N THR A 110 -16.82 -12.08 -21.56
CA THR A 110 -17.92 -12.71 -20.82
C THR A 110 -17.97 -12.26 -19.35
N ALA A 111 -17.10 -11.34 -18.97
CA ALA A 111 -17.05 -10.82 -17.61
C ALA A 111 -18.02 -9.65 -17.43
N ASP A 112 -18.64 -9.61 -16.28
CA ASP A 112 -19.49 -8.50 -15.85
C ASP A 112 -18.75 -7.52 -14.94
N LEU A 113 -17.68 -7.99 -14.27
CA LEU A 113 -16.93 -7.26 -13.26
C LEU A 113 -15.43 -7.44 -13.48
N ILE A 114 -14.67 -6.38 -13.27
CA ILE A 114 -13.22 -6.44 -13.07
C ILE A 114 -12.91 -6.30 -11.58
N GLU A 115 -12.06 -7.15 -11.07
CA GLU A 115 -11.54 -7.11 -9.71
C GLU A 115 -10.04 -6.88 -9.76
N ILE A 116 -9.58 -5.81 -9.12
CA ILE A 116 -8.17 -5.54 -8.89
C ILE A 116 -7.85 -5.78 -7.42
N SER A 117 -6.81 -6.54 -7.16
CA SER A 117 -6.33 -6.76 -5.80
C SER A 117 -4.81 -6.61 -5.70
N VAL A 118 -4.37 -5.99 -4.60
CA VAL A 118 -2.96 -5.96 -4.20
C VAL A 118 -2.79 -6.97 -3.07
N VAL A 119 -1.89 -7.92 -3.28
CA VAL A 119 -1.62 -9.02 -2.36
C VAL A 119 -0.14 -9.07 -1.99
N ASN A 120 0.16 -9.66 -0.84
CA ASN A 120 1.54 -9.88 -0.37
C ASN A 120 2.40 -8.61 -0.30
N PHE A 121 1.78 -7.44 -0.13
CA PHE A 121 2.52 -6.20 0.07
C PHE A 121 3.03 -6.13 1.50
N GLN A 122 4.33 -5.85 1.65
CA GLN A 122 5.00 -5.72 2.94
C GLN A 122 5.39 -4.27 3.17
N PHE A 123 4.92 -3.72 4.27
CA PHE A 123 5.31 -2.40 4.72
C PHE A 123 6.59 -2.52 5.55
N ASN A 124 7.65 -1.82 5.15
CA ASN A 124 8.93 -1.80 5.85
C ASN A 124 8.98 -0.63 6.81
N PHE A 125 9.28 -0.92 8.09
CA PHE A 125 9.54 0.11 9.09
C PHE A 125 10.91 0.74 8.86
N LEU A 126 10.99 2.06 9.05
CA LEU A 126 12.26 2.79 9.07
C LEU A 126 12.90 2.72 10.46
N VAL A 127 12.08 2.58 11.50
CA VAL A 127 12.55 2.49 12.89
C VAL A 127 12.74 1.02 13.27
N PRO A 128 13.99 0.55 13.46
CA PRO A 128 14.27 -0.87 13.73
C PRO A 128 13.60 -1.42 15.00
N LEU A 129 13.27 -0.52 15.95
CA LEU A 129 12.61 -0.88 17.22
C LEU A 129 11.22 -1.49 17.03
N LEU A 130 10.52 -1.16 15.92
CA LEU A 130 9.16 -1.61 15.62
C LEU A 130 9.13 -2.94 14.83
N GLY A 131 10.30 -3.47 14.50
CA GLY A 131 10.45 -4.69 13.70
C GLY A 131 10.82 -4.39 12.24
N PRO A 132 11.12 -5.42 11.43
CA PRO A 132 11.58 -5.22 10.06
C PRO A 132 10.44 -4.87 9.10
N GLN A 133 9.30 -5.53 9.23
CA GLN A 133 8.18 -5.37 8.28
C GLN A 133 6.86 -5.90 8.84
N ILE A 134 5.76 -5.43 8.27
CA ILE A 134 4.42 -5.94 8.53
C ILE A 134 3.71 -6.20 7.20
N ALA A 135 3.04 -7.36 7.08
CA ALA A 135 2.19 -7.64 5.95
C ALA A 135 0.91 -6.81 6.06
N LEU A 136 0.61 -6.01 5.04
CA LEU A 136 -0.68 -5.33 4.97
C LEU A 136 -1.75 -6.29 4.45
N PRO A 137 -3.01 -6.16 4.94
CA PRO A 137 -4.13 -6.91 4.40
C PRO A 137 -4.27 -6.65 2.90
N SER A 138 -4.79 -7.65 2.17
CA SER A 138 -5.03 -7.50 0.73
C SER A 138 -6.07 -6.43 0.45
N PHE A 139 -5.76 -5.54 -0.50
CA PHE A 139 -6.71 -4.56 -1.02
C PHE A 139 -7.45 -5.18 -2.19
N ARG A 140 -8.76 -4.96 -2.24
CA ARG A 140 -9.60 -5.46 -3.32
C ARG A 140 -10.60 -4.38 -3.72
N THR A 141 -10.70 -4.12 -5.03
CA THR A 141 -11.70 -3.24 -5.61
C THR A 141 -12.32 -3.96 -6.81
N SER A 142 -13.63 -4.05 -6.84
CA SER A 142 -14.39 -4.57 -7.99
C SER A 142 -15.26 -3.46 -8.56
N LEU A 143 -15.27 -3.35 -9.87
CA LEU A 143 -16.13 -2.44 -10.64
C LEU A 143 -16.84 -3.22 -11.74
N PRO A 144 -18.12 -2.88 -12.03
CA PRO A 144 -18.77 -3.40 -13.21
C PRO A 144 -18.00 -2.95 -14.46
N LEU A 145 -17.87 -3.88 -15.39
CA LEU A 145 -17.47 -3.55 -16.74
C LEU A 145 -18.67 -2.83 -17.35
N GLU A 146 -18.46 -1.60 -17.81
CA GLU A 146 -19.45 -0.96 -18.65
C GLU A 146 -19.53 -1.81 -19.91
N GLY A 147 -20.44 -2.78 -19.92
CA GLY A 147 -20.74 -3.52 -21.11
C GLY A 147 -20.96 -2.51 -22.20
N MET A 148 -20.16 -2.56 -23.26
CA MET A 148 -20.58 -1.94 -24.51
C MET A 148 -21.90 -2.61 -24.81
N GLY A 149 -22.98 -1.84 -24.51
CA GLY A 149 -24.33 -2.30 -24.62
C GLY A 149 -24.47 -3.03 -25.95
N ALA A 150 -24.90 -4.26 -25.89
CA ALA A 150 -25.42 -4.92 -27.05
C ALA A 150 -26.49 -3.98 -27.63
N LEU A 151 -26.11 -3.23 -28.67
CA LEU A 151 -27.05 -2.62 -29.61
C LEU A 151 -27.55 -3.69 -30.54
#